data_9a4c3cc4ea68548124f25ad1b8fa7ef4
#
_entry.id   9a4c3cc4ea68548124f25ad1b8fa7ef4
#
_cell.length_a   1.000
_cell.length_b   1.000
_cell.length_c   1.000
_cell.angle_alpha   90.00
_cell.angle_beta   90.00
_cell.angle_gamma   90.00
#
_symmetry.space_group_name_H-M   'P 1'
#
loop_
_entity.id
_entity.type
_entity.pdbx_description
1 polymer ?
#
loop_
_entity_poly.entity_id
_entity_poly.type
_entity_poly.pdbx_seq_one_letter_code
_entity_poly.pdbx_strand_id
1 'polypeptide(L)'
;MLAILAQGPIHGYRIVQRLGRMPTFAGHRPDAAGVYRFLKAMEDRKLVSSAWDLSGTGPAKRLFDLRAAGRACLARWVATLEDYREQIRQLVRVLRKAGAARASNRESRKCPRSD
;
A
#
# COMPACT_ATOMS: atom_id res chain seq x y z
N MET A 1 3.89 -1.44 1.89
CA MET A 1 5.07 -2.07 2.48
C MET A 1 4.98 -3.59 2.54
N LEU A 2 3.87 -4.14 2.98
CA LEU A 2 3.70 -5.60 2.99
C LEU A 2 3.87 -6.23 1.61
N ALA A 3 3.38 -5.55 0.57
CA ALA A 3 3.50 -6.06 -0.80
C ALA A 3 4.95 -6.16 -1.25
N ILE A 4 5.78 -5.23 -0.82
CA ILE A 4 7.21 -5.26 -1.15
C ILE A 4 7.89 -6.42 -0.44
N LEU A 5 7.57 -6.60 0.84
CA LEU A 5 8.14 -7.68 1.64
C LEU A 5 7.67 -9.06 1.19
N ALA A 6 6.47 -9.14 0.61
CA ALA A 6 5.93 -10.41 0.13
C ALA A 6 6.73 -10.98 -1.04
N GLN A 7 7.52 -10.16 -1.72
CA GLN A 7 8.32 -10.61 -2.85
C GLN A 7 9.60 -11.33 -2.43
N GLY A 8 9.95 -11.30 -1.16
CA GLY A 8 11.11 -11.98 -0.62
C GLY A 8 11.91 -11.08 0.31
N PRO A 9 12.97 -11.62 0.92
CA PRO A 9 13.82 -10.83 1.80
C PRO A 9 14.41 -9.62 1.07
N ILE A 10 14.46 -8.50 1.76
CA ILE A 10 14.90 -7.25 1.15
C ILE A 10 15.58 -6.38 2.18
N HIS A 11 16.60 -5.68 1.77
CA HIS A 11 17.29 -4.72 2.64
C HIS A 11 16.42 -3.50 2.87
N GLY A 12 16.53 -2.91 4.06
CA GLY A 12 15.71 -1.76 4.43
C GLY A 12 15.82 -0.59 3.47
N TYR A 13 17.05 -0.28 3.01
CA TYR A 13 17.24 0.85 2.10
C TYR A 13 16.53 0.61 0.75
N ARG A 14 16.44 -0.65 0.32
CA ARG A 14 15.72 -0.97 -0.91
C ARG A 14 14.21 -0.82 -0.76
N ILE A 15 13.72 -1.07 0.43
CA ILE A 15 12.30 -0.83 0.72
C ILE A 15 11.98 0.64 0.53
N VAL A 16 12.84 1.53 1.05
CA VAL A 16 12.67 2.96 0.88
C VAL A 16 12.68 3.34 -0.59
N GLN A 17 13.61 2.78 -1.36
CA GLN A 17 13.69 3.05 -2.79
C GLN A 17 12.44 2.60 -3.53
N ARG A 18 11.94 1.41 -3.24
CA ARG A 18 10.75 0.88 -3.91
C ARG A 18 9.50 1.66 -3.56
N LEU A 19 9.38 2.10 -2.30
CA LEU A 19 8.27 2.93 -1.90
C LEU A 19 8.24 4.24 -2.68
N GLY A 20 9.41 4.83 -2.90
CA GLY A 20 9.51 6.06 -3.65
C GLY A 20 9.09 5.92 -5.11
N ARG A 21 9.10 4.71 -5.64
CA ARG A 21 8.69 4.45 -7.02
C ARG A 21 7.22 4.11 -7.16
N MET A 22 6.52 3.89 -6.05
CA MET A 22 5.11 3.55 -6.11
C MET A 22 4.28 4.77 -6.48
N PRO A 23 3.18 4.60 -7.22
CA PRO A 23 2.35 5.74 -7.63
C PRO A 23 1.84 6.57 -6.46
N THR A 24 1.59 5.93 -5.32
CA THR A 24 1.14 6.65 -4.13
C THR A 24 2.15 7.65 -3.62
N PHE A 25 3.42 7.45 -3.92
CA PHE A 25 4.49 8.34 -3.51
C PHE A 25 5.10 9.09 -4.69
N ALA A 26 4.42 9.15 -5.81
CA ALA A 26 4.94 9.81 -7.01
C ALA A 26 5.26 11.26 -6.69
N GLY A 27 6.49 11.66 -6.95
CA GLY A 27 6.93 13.02 -6.67
C GLY A 27 7.32 13.29 -5.23
N HIS A 28 7.14 12.31 -4.33
CA HIS A 28 7.53 12.48 -2.94
C HIS A 28 8.45 11.36 -2.51
N ARG A 29 9.51 11.71 -1.82
CA ARG A 29 10.38 10.71 -1.24
C ARG A 29 9.83 10.30 0.12
N PRO A 30 9.67 9.02 0.37
CA PRO A 30 9.29 8.58 1.71
C PRO A 30 10.42 8.90 2.69
N ASP A 31 10.06 9.25 3.90
CA ASP A 31 11.02 9.52 4.96
C ASP A 31 11.65 8.20 5.41
N ALA A 32 12.96 8.07 5.19
CA ALA A 32 13.66 6.84 5.54
C ALA A 32 13.53 6.51 7.02
N ALA A 33 13.64 7.50 7.89
CA ALA A 33 13.52 7.29 9.33
C ALA A 33 12.11 6.77 9.68
N GLY A 34 11.10 7.30 9.03
CA GLY A 34 9.72 6.84 9.23
C GLY A 34 9.51 5.41 8.77
N VAL A 35 10.13 5.04 7.64
CA VAL A 35 10.06 3.67 7.12
C VAL A 35 10.71 2.71 8.12
N TYR A 36 11.89 3.05 8.64
CA TYR A 36 12.56 2.18 9.60
C TYR A 36 11.80 2.06 10.91
N ARG A 37 11.19 3.15 11.38
CA ARG A 37 10.34 3.08 12.57
C ARG A 37 9.14 2.17 12.35
N PHE A 38 8.54 2.24 11.15
CA PHE A 38 7.42 1.38 10.82
C PHE A 38 7.84 -0.08 10.75
N LEU A 39 9.00 -0.37 10.15
CA LEU A 39 9.54 -1.72 10.08
C LEU A 39 9.80 -2.28 11.47
N LYS A 40 10.32 -1.44 12.37
CA LYS A 40 10.56 -1.87 13.74
C LYS A 40 9.23 -2.19 14.46
N ALA A 41 8.22 -1.37 14.25
CA ALA A 41 6.90 -1.64 14.82
C ALA A 41 6.32 -2.95 14.28
N MET A 42 6.51 -3.23 13.00
CA MET A 42 6.08 -4.50 12.41
C MET A 42 6.87 -5.68 12.99
N GLU A 43 8.16 -5.48 13.22
CA GLU A 43 8.99 -6.51 13.84
C GLU A 43 8.55 -6.79 15.28
N ASP A 44 8.24 -5.74 16.03
CA ASP A 44 7.74 -5.88 17.40
C ASP A 44 6.41 -6.64 17.44
N ARG A 45 5.61 -6.51 16.40
CA ARG A 45 4.37 -7.27 16.27
C ARG A 45 4.57 -8.66 15.66
N LYS A 46 5.81 -9.02 15.39
CA LYS A 46 6.17 -10.31 14.81
C LYS A 46 5.60 -10.54 13.42
N LEU A 47 5.36 -9.48 12.69
CA LEU A 47 4.92 -9.55 11.30
C LEU A 47 6.10 -9.69 10.36
N VAL A 48 7.25 -9.13 10.71
CA VAL A 48 8.48 -9.25 9.95
C VAL A 48 9.60 -9.68 10.89
N SER A 49 10.64 -10.25 10.32
CA SER A 49 11.89 -10.52 11.03
C SER A 49 12.99 -9.74 10.35
N SER A 50 14.08 -9.50 11.08
CA SER A 50 15.23 -8.83 10.50
C SER A 50 16.50 -9.51 10.96
N ALA A 51 17.53 -9.44 10.13
CA ALA A 51 18.85 -9.96 10.44
C ALA A 51 19.88 -9.05 9.79
N TRP A 52 21.07 -9.01 10.37
CA TRP A 52 22.15 -8.26 9.76
C TRP A 52 22.78 -9.07 8.66
N ASP A 53 22.90 -8.45 7.49
CA ASP A 53 23.57 -9.07 6.35
C ASP A 53 25.02 -8.64 6.38
N LEU A 54 25.88 -9.56 6.70
CA LEU A 54 27.32 -9.33 6.81
C LEU A 54 28.08 -9.87 5.59
N SER A 55 27.38 -10.34 4.57
CA SER A 55 28.00 -11.01 3.45
C SER A 55 28.71 -10.08 2.49
N GLY A 56 28.46 -8.80 2.53
CA GLY A 56 29.06 -7.85 1.61
C GLY A 56 30.28 -7.17 2.18
N THR A 57 31.05 -6.50 1.28
CA THR A 57 32.12 -5.63 1.70
C THR A 57 31.49 -4.27 1.96
N GLY A 58 31.63 -3.73 3.12
CA GLY A 58 31.04 -2.45 3.47
C GLY A 58 30.22 -2.56 4.74
N PRO A 59 29.50 -1.50 5.09
CA PRO A 59 28.72 -1.51 6.33
C PRO A 59 27.69 -2.62 6.32
N ALA A 60 27.43 -3.20 7.48
CA ALA A 60 26.40 -4.21 7.63
C ALA A 60 25.03 -3.63 7.25
N LYS A 61 24.23 -4.42 6.56
CA LYS A 61 22.91 -4.00 6.12
C LYS A 61 21.87 -4.84 6.81
N ARG A 62 20.71 -4.25 7.07
CA ARG A 62 19.64 -4.95 7.72
C ARG A 62 18.70 -5.53 6.69
N LEU A 63 18.51 -6.85 6.74
CA LEU A 63 17.65 -7.57 5.82
C LEU A 63 16.34 -7.90 6.53
N PHE A 64 15.22 -7.53 5.90
CA PHE A 64 13.89 -7.78 6.44
C PHE A 64 13.18 -8.85 5.63
N ASP A 65 12.41 -9.66 6.32
CA ASP A 65 11.63 -10.71 5.70
C ASP A 65 10.26 -10.81 6.35
N LEU A 66 9.25 -11.15 5.55
CA LEU A 66 7.90 -11.28 6.04
C LEU A 66 7.73 -12.60 6.78
N ARG A 67 7.15 -12.55 7.97
CA ARG A 67 6.85 -13.75 8.73
C ARG A 67 5.48 -14.29 8.37
N ALA A 68 5.15 -15.50 8.84
CA ALA A 68 3.86 -16.11 8.59
C ALA A 68 2.69 -15.20 9.01
N ALA A 69 2.81 -14.56 10.18
CA ALA A 69 1.79 -13.62 10.64
C ALA A 69 1.67 -12.42 9.71
N GLY A 70 2.77 -11.96 9.12
CA GLY A 70 2.75 -10.88 8.15
C GLY A 70 2.07 -11.30 6.87
N ARG A 71 2.30 -12.52 6.41
CA ARG A 71 1.62 -13.05 5.23
C ARG A 71 0.12 -13.17 5.45
N ALA A 72 -0.28 -13.61 6.64
CA ALA A 72 -1.70 -13.68 6.99
C ALA A 72 -2.34 -12.31 7.03
N CYS A 73 -1.62 -11.32 7.54
CA CYS A 73 -2.07 -9.94 7.56
C CYS A 73 -2.25 -9.41 6.13
N LEU A 74 -1.30 -9.70 5.25
CA LEU A 74 -1.40 -9.31 3.85
C LEU A 74 -2.62 -9.93 3.19
N ALA A 75 -2.86 -11.21 3.42
CA ALA A 75 -4.02 -11.91 2.85
C ALA A 75 -5.33 -11.25 3.29
N ARG A 76 -5.43 -10.88 4.57
CA ARG A 76 -6.61 -10.17 5.07
C ARG A 76 -6.78 -8.81 4.41
N TRP A 77 -5.69 -8.09 4.19
CA TRP A 77 -5.75 -6.80 3.50
C TRP A 77 -6.22 -6.95 2.06
N VAL A 78 -5.73 -7.98 1.36
CA VAL A 78 -6.17 -8.24 -0.01
C VAL A 78 -7.67 -8.50 -0.05
N ALA A 79 -8.17 -9.35 0.86
CA ALA A 79 -9.60 -9.65 0.92
C ALA A 79 -10.43 -8.40 1.20
N THR A 80 -9.98 -7.56 2.14
CA THR A 80 -10.66 -6.33 2.48
C THR A 80 -10.71 -5.37 1.29
N LEU A 81 -9.58 -5.23 0.60
CA LEU A 81 -9.51 -4.34 -0.56
C LEU A 81 -10.36 -4.84 -1.72
N GLU A 82 -10.45 -6.16 -1.90
CA GLU A 82 -11.31 -6.72 -2.91
C GLU A 82 -12.79 -6.43 -2.61
N ASP A 83 -13.18 -6.50 -1.34
CA ASP A 83 -14.53 -6.14 -0.94
C ASP A 83 -14.81 -4.67 -1.20
N TYR A 84 -13.88 -3.79 -0.85
CA TYR A 84 -14.03 -2.36 -1.13
C TYR A 84 -14.13 -2.09 -2.64
N ARG A 85 -13.34 -2.79 -3.41
CA ARG A 85 -13.37 -2.64 -4.87
C ARG A 85 -14.76 -3.00 -5.40
N GLU A 86 -15.35 -4.07 -4.90
CA GLU A 86 -16.69 -4.48 -5.32
C GLU A 86 -17.75 -3.47 -4.89
N GLN A 87 -17.64 -2.95 -3.68
CA GLN A 87 -18.56 -1.91 -3.21
C GLN A 87 -18.47 -0.65 -4.07
N ILE A 88 -17.25 -0.26 -4.41
CA ILE A 88 -17.04 0.91 -5.28
C ILE A 88 -17.62 0.64 -6.67
N ARG A 89 -17.43 -0.55 -7.19
CA ARG A 89 -17.98 -0.91 -8.49
C ARG A 89 -19.49 -0.80 -8.51
N GLN A 90 -20.14 -1.28 -7.45
CA GLN A 90 -21.60 -1.18 -7.32
C GLN A 90 -22.05 0.27 -7.22
N LEU A 91 -21.33 1.06 -6.45
CA LEU A 91 -21.66 2.48 -6.30
C LEU A 91 -21.52 3.22 -7.63
N VAL A 92 -20.46 2.95 -8.37
CA VAL A 92 -20.25 3.55 -9.69
C VAL A 92 -21.42 3.20 -10.61
N ARG A 93 -21.87 1.96 -10.56
CA ARG A 93 -23.00 1.51 -11.37
C ARG A 93 -24.26 2.27 -11.04
N VAL A 94 -24.54 2.45 -9.74
CA VAL A 94 -25.71 3.19 -9.29
C VAL A 94 -25.65 4.65 -9.73
N LEU A 95 -24.49 5.25 -9.55
CA LEU A 95 -24.29 6.65 -9.92
C LEU A 95 -24.40 6.87 -11.43
N ARG A 96 -23.90 5.93 -12.22
CA ARG A 96 -24.02 6.01 -13.66
C ARG A 96 -25.47 5.92 -14.11
N LYS A 97 -26.24 5.04 -13.49
CA LYS A 97 -27.65 4.93 -13.81
C LYS A 97 -28.38 6.21 -13.47
N ALA A 98 -28.12 6.77 -12.31
CA ALA A 98 -28.74 8.02 -11.88
C ALA A 98 -28.36 9.17 -12.81
N GLY A 99 -27.08 9.20 -13.21
CA GLY A 99 -26.61 10.23 -14.13
C GLY A 99 -27.23 10.12 -15.49
N ALA A 100 -27.39 8.91 -16.00
CA ALA A 100 -28.03 8.69 -17.30
C ALA A 100 -29.50 9.08 -17.26
N ALA A 101 -30.19 8.72 -16.17
CA ALA A 101 -31.58 9.09 -16.02
C ALA A 101 -31.75 10.60 -15.96
N ARG A 102 -30.83 11.26 -15.28
CA ARG A 102 -30.92 12.69 -15.23
C ARG A 102 -30.49 13.38 -16.48
N ALA A 103 -29.59 12.82 -17.23
CA ALA A 103 -29.15 13.38 -18.48
C ALA A 103 -30.28 13.46 -19.49
N SER A 104 -31.18 12.50 -19.44
CA SER A 104 -32.31 12.58 -20.36
C SER A 104 -33.28 13.67 -19.92
N ASN A 105 -33.28 14.02 -18.66
CA ASN A 105 -34.13 15.03 -18.18
C ASN A 105 -33.45 16.34 -18.09
N ARG A 106 -32.36 16.45 -18.23
CA ARG A 106 -31.51 17.38 -18.24
C ARG A 106 -31.50 18.63 -17.82
N GLU A 107 -31.31 18.95 -17.06
CA GLU A 107 -31.20 20.02 -16.46
C GLU A 107 -29.94 20.51 -16.29
N SER A 108 -29.35 20.90 -16.71
CA SER A 108 -28.09 21.41 -16.58
C SER A 108 -27.68 21.84 -15.28
N ARG A 109 -28.02 21.18 -14.25
CA ARG A 109 -27.51 21.50 -13.03
C ARG A 109 -26.12 21.09 -12.92
N LYS A 110 -25.22 21.94 -12.59
CA LYS A 110 -23.85 21.58 -12.35
C LYS A 110 -23.65 20.87 -11.07
N CYS A 111 -22.85 19.85 -11.09
CA CYS A 111 -22.42 19.20 -9.89
C CYS A 111 -21.61 20.16 -9.07
N PRO A 112 -21.91 20.34 -7.79
CA PRO A 112 -21.08 21.18 -6.96
C PRO A 112 -19.71 20.56 -6.84
N ARG A 113 -18.68 21.37 -7.04
CA ARG A 113 -17.36 20.87 -6.91
C ARG A 113 -17.05 20.68 -5.49
N SER A 114 -16.53 19.56 -5.14
CA SER A 114 -16.05 19.38 -3.81
C SER A 114 -14.60 19.76 -3.82
N ASP A 115 -14.27 20.84 -3.30
CA ASP A 115 -12.88 21.28 -3.23
C ASP A 115 -12.20 20.84 -1.98
#